data_42418ff3ddee2ef80f5fc797a6ceb330
#
_entry.id   42418ff3ddee2ef80f5fc797a6ceb330
#
_cell.length_a   1.000
_cell.length_b   1.000
_cell.length_c   1.000
_cell.angle_alpha   90.00
_cell.angle_beta   90.00
_cell.angle_gamma   90.00
#
_symmetry.space_group_name_H-M   'P 1'
#
loop_
_entity.id
_entity.type
_entity.pdbx_description
1 polymer ?
#
loop_
_entity_poly.entity_id
_entity_poly.type
_entity_poly.pdbx_seq_one_letter_code
_entity_poly.pdbx_strand_id
1 'polypeptide(L)'
;MNKTVFKSPEAKNKIIRAYDDAITNSSLNLKANVLKTTFGDTHFLEAGSQHQEIVILLHGASSNATSWLSDIAEYSKQYKVIAIDIIGEAGKSAETRPSYETIDFAEWLKEIFDSLNINKANIVGLSQGGWLSLRFATSYPELVDRLILLTPAGIIPTKTTFIIKAILYSLLGTTGRIRINRLVLGSQRVDNKIISFMDLIQTNFKARIEKEYIFSDDELSRLTMPVLFIGGEQDVIRSTQKIARRLQNIVTDFTIIVIPEMGHVLTGLVPRIFPFLNKTKH
;
A
#
# COMPACT_ATOMS: atom_id res chain seq x y z
N MET A 1 8.78 -24.00 12.50
CA MET A 1 7.64 -23.22 13.03
C MET A 1 7.68 -21.86 12.40
N ASN A 2 6.68 -21.48 11.62
CA ASN A 2 6.58 -20.12 11.08
C ASN A 2 6.47 -19.15 12.27
N LYS A 3 7.45 -18.22 12.37
CA LYS A 3 7.42 -17.21 13.44
C LYS A 3 6.27 -16.24 13.16
N THR A 4 5.30 -16.15 14.11
CA THR A 4 4.23 -15.16 13.99
C THR A 4 4.75 -13.75 13.77
N VAL A 5 4.07 -12.99 12.90
CA VAL A 5 4.37 -11.57 12.60
C VAL A 5 3.88 -10.63 13.71
N PHE A 6 3.06 -11.11 14.63
CA PHE A 6 2.60 -10.34 15.79
C PHE A 6 3.54 -10.54 16.98
N LYS A 7 3.62 -9.56 17.88
CA LYS A 7 4.52 -9.63 19.04
C LYS A 7 4.08 -10.67 20.06
N SER A 8 2.76 -10.90 20.19
CA SER A 8 2.15 -11.95 21.00
C SER A 8 0.74 -12.29 20.48
N PRO A 9 0.11 -13.36 20.97
CA PRO A 9 -1.31 -13.66 20.67
C PRO A 9 -2.26 -12.53 21.09
N GLU A 10 -2.01 -11.89 22.23
CA GLU A 10 -2.80 -10.75 22.71
C GLU A 10 -2.60 -9.52 21.80
N ALA A 11 -1.38 -9.32 21.29
CA ALA A 11 -1.07 -8.27 20.34
C ALA A 11 -1.83 -8.47 19.01
N LYS A 12 -1.88 -9.72 18.51
CA LYS A 12 -2.71 -10.09 17.35
C LYS A 12 -4.17 -9.77 17.61
N ASN A 13 -4.72 -10.22 18.73
CA ASN A 13 -6.12 -10.00 19.11
C ASN A 13 -6.46 -8.51 19.17
N LYS A 14 -5.57 -7.65 19.68
CA LYS A 14 -5.79 -6.20 19.72
C LYS A 14 -5.92 -5.61 18.31
N ILE A 15 -5.02 -5.99 17.39
CA ILE A 15 -5.07 -5.51 16.00
C ILE A 15 -6.34 -6.01 15.30
N ILE A 16 -6.68 -7.30 15.45
CA ILE A 16 -7.85 -7.88 14.79
C ILE A 16 -9.17 -7.28 15.33
N ARG A 17 -9.28 -7.05 16.64
CA ARG A 17 -10.45 -6.34 17.21
C ARG A 17 -10.58 -4.92 16.65
N ALA A 18 -9.49 -4.15 16.62
CA ALA A 18 -9.51 -2.80 16.05
C ALA A 18 -9.86 -2.82 14.55
N TYR A 19 -9.44 -3.86 13.82
CA TYR A 19 -9.83 -4.10 12.44
C TYR A 19 -11.34 -4.29 12.31
N ASP A 20 -11.93 -5.19 13.13
CA ASP A 20 -13.35 -5.48 13.12
C ASP A 20 -14.19 -4.27 13.56
N ASP A 21 -13.73 -3.57 14.59
CA ASP A 21 -14.35 -2.33 15.06
C ASP A 21 -14.35 -1.25 13.97
N ALA A 22 -13.26 -1.12 13.22
CA ALA A 22 -13.17 -0.15 12.12
C ALA A 22 -14.18 -0.43 11.01
N ILE A 23 -14.38 -1.70 10.65
CA ILE A 23 -15.39 -2.11 9.67
C ILE A 23 -16.80 -1.87 10.22
N THR A 24 -17.09 -2.34 11.43
CA THR A 24 -18.42 -2.24 12.05
C THR A 24 -18.86 -0.79 12.23
N ASN A 25 -17.91 0.08 12.60
CA ASN A 25 -18.19 1.51 12.79
C ASN A 25 -18.14 2.31 11.48
N SER A 26 -17.77 1.67 10.36
CA SER A 26 -17.88 2.31 9.05
C SER A 26 -19.34 2.32 8.60
N SER A 27 -19.79 3.41 7.99
CA SER A 27 -21.11 3.47 7.35
C SER A 27 -21.14 2.84 5.96
N LEU A 28 -20.06 2.13 5.59
CA LEU A 28 -19.87 1.57 4.26
C LEU A 28 -20.52 0.20 4.15
N ASN A 29 -21.13 -0.07 3.00
CA ASN A 29 -21.59 -1.41 2.64
C ASN A 29 -20.36 -2.25 2.20
N LEU A 30 -19.65 -2.79 3.18
CA LEU A 30 -18.44 -3.59 3.00
C LEU A 30 -18.76 -5.08 3.09
N LYS A 31 -18.16 -5.84 2.18
CA LYS A 31 -18.07 -7.29 2.28
C LYS A 31 -16.64 -7.66 2.65
N ALA A 32 -16.48 -8.37 3.76
CA ALA A 32 -15.20 -8.98 4.14
C ALA A 32 -15.16 -10.41 3.59
N ASN A 33 -14.15 -10.70 2.78
CA ASN A 33 -14.01 -11.95 2.06
C ASN A 33 -12.67 -12.61 2.38
N VAL A 34 -12.60 -13.93 2.23
CA VAL A 34 -11.36 -14.71 2.32
C VAL A 34 -11.22 -15.56 1.07
N LEU A 35 -10.05 -15.54 0.47
CA LEU A 35 -9.66 -16.35 -0.67
C LEU A 35 -8.49 -17.24 -0.28
N LYS A 36 -8.49 -18.49 -0.72
CA LYS A 36 -7.36 -19.41 -0.56
C LYS A 36 -6.38 -19.23 -1.71
N THR A 37 -5.11 -19.04 -1.37
CA THR A 37 -4.00 -19.01 -2.33
C THR A 37 -2.95 -20.05 -1.93
N THR A 38 -2.00 -20.33 -2.82
CA THR A 38 -0.85 -21.20 -2.49
C THR A 38 0.05 -20.60 -1.41
N PHE A 39 -0.06 -19.27 -1.18
CA PHE A 39 0.67 -18.55 -0.12
C PHE A 39 -0.08 -18.46 1.19
N GLY A 40 -1.29 -19.01 1.27
CA GLY A 40 -2.19 -19.02 2.43
C GLY A 40 -3.45 -18.17 2.21
N ASP A 41 -4.29 -18.10 3.23
CA ASP A 41 -5.54 -17.37 3.16
C ASP A 41 -5.28 -15.86 2.95
N THR A 42 -5.98 -15.29 2.00
CA THR A 42 -5.93 -13.84 1.71
C THR A 42 -7.27 -13.21 2.04
N HIS A 43 -7.26 -12.27 2.95
CA HIS A 43 -8.43 -11.48 3.33
C HIS A 43 -8.49 -10.18 2.54
N PHE A 44 -9.69 -9.75 2.15
CA PHE A 44 -9.90 -8.47 1.48
C PHE A 44 -11.28 -7.89 1.79
N LEU A 45 -11.38 -6.57 1.67
CA LEU A 45 -12.61 -5.81 1.77
C LEU A 45 -13.10 -5.45 0.36
N GLU A 46 -14.38 -5.68 0.10
CA GLU A 46 -15.02 -5.34 -1.17
C GLU A 46 -16.15 -4.32 -0.96
N ALA A 47 -16.23 -3.34 -1.85
CA ALA A 47 -17.34 -2.38 -1.93
C ALA A 47 -17.64 -2.03 -3.38
N GLY A 48 -18.81 -1.44 -3.67
CA GLY A 48 -19.13 -0.99 -5.02
C GLY A 48 -19.32 -2.13 -6.03
N SER A 49 -19.78 -3.30 -5.59
CA SER A 49 -19.90 -4.52 -6.43
C SER A 49 -20.85 -4.37 -7.64
N GLN A 50 -21.63 -3.30 -7.71
CA GLN A 50 -22.50 -2.96 -8.87
C GLN A 50 -21.70 -2.41 -10.07
N HIS A 51 -20.43 -2.00 -9.88
CA HIS A 51 -19.60 -1.44 -10.92
C HIS A 51 -18.74 -2.52 -11.61
N GLN A 52 -18.46 -2.31 -12.90
CA GLN A 52 -17.64 -3.25 -13.69
C GLN A 52 -16.15 -2.94 -13.60
N GLU A 53 -15.79 -1.65 -13.58
CA GLU A 53 -14.39 -1.25 -13.45
C GLU A 53 -13.88 -1.46 -12.03
N ILE A 54 -12.69 -2.06 -11.94
CA ILE A 54 -12.11 -2.50 -10.67
C ILE A 54 -10.94 -1.60 -10.26
N VAL A 55 -10.92 -1.25 -8.96
CA VAL A 55 -9.76 -0.64 -8.31
C VAL A 55 -9.27 -1.57 -7.20
N ILE A 56 -8.03 -2.02 -7.32
CA ILE A 56 -7.30 -2.78 -6.30
C ILE A 56 -6.53 -1.80 -5.42
N LEU A 57 -6.69 -1.89 -4.10
CA LEU A 57 -5.99 -1.07 -3.12
C LEU A 57 -4.99 -1.91 -2.33
N LEU A 58 -3.71 -1.55 -2.38
CA LEU A 58 -2.59 -2.23 -1.72
C LEU A 58 -1.96 -1.29 -0.69
N HIS A 59 -2.11 -1.62 0.59
CA HIS A 59 -1.64 -0.79 1.71
C HIS A 59 -0.12 -0.81 1.89
N GLY A 60 0.41 0.12 2.69
CA GLY A 60 1.82 0.18 3.03
C GLY A 60 2.26 -0.87 4.06
N ALA A 61 3.57 -0.96 4.29
CA ALA A 61 4.14 -1.81 5.34
C ALA A 61 3.57 -1.46 6.72
N SER A 62 3.46 -2.47 7.58
CA SER A 62 2.92 -2.30 8.94
C SER A 62 1.54 -1.64 8.91
N SER A 63 0.65 -2.13 8.05
CA SER A 63 -0.71 -1.65 7.87
C SER A 63 -1.65 -2.80 7.50
N ASN A 64 -2.89 -2.49 7.15
CA ASN A 64 -3.89 -3.43 6.64
C ASN A 64 -4.97 -2.71 5.83
N ALA A 65 -5.92 -3.45 5.26
CA ALA A 65 -6.95 -2.92 4.36
C ALA A 65 -7.84 -1.84 4.99
N THR A 66 -7.99 -1.81 6.33
CA THR A 66 -8.80 -0.77 6.99
C THR A 66 -8.20 0.63 6.87
N SER A 67 -6.91 0.75 6.54
CA SER A 67 -6.30 2.06 6.26
C SER A 67 -6.90 2.76 5.04
N TRP A 68 -7.59 2.03 4.18
CA TRP A 68 -8.25 2.52 2.99
C TRP A 68 -9.74 2.88 3.17
N LEU A 69 -10.32 2.78 4.37
CA LEU A 69 -11.77 2.95 4.56
C LEU A 69 -12.31 4.28 4.00
N SER A 70 -11.60 5.39 4.19
CA SER A 70 -11.99 6.68 3.62
C SER A 70 -11.90 6.71 2.09
N ASP A 71 -10.89 6.05 1.53
CA ASP A 71 -10.69 5.99 0.08
C ASP A 71 -11.70 5.02 -0.56
N ILE A 72 -12.01 3.89 0.10
CA ILE A 72 -13.07 2.96 -0.32
C ILE A 72 -14.41 3.70 -0.43
N ALA A 73 -14.73 4.58 0.54
CA ALA A 73 -15.95 5.38 0.52
C ALA A 73 -16.10 6.22 -0.76
N GLU A 74 -15.00 6.76 -1.24
CA GLU A 74 -14.99 7.58 -2.45
C GLU A 74 -14.94 6.73 -3.72
N TYR A 75 -14.01 5.77 -3.79
CA TYR A 75 -13.88 4.92 -4.98
C TYR A 75 -15.12 4.08 -5.26
N SER A 76 -15.80 3.56 -4.23
CA SER A 76 -16.96 2.69 -4.40
C SER A 76 -18.19 3.39 -5.00
N LYS A 77 -18.15 4.70 -5.15
CA LYS A 77 -19.18 5.47 -5.87
C LYS A 77 -19.14 5.22 -7.39
N GLN A 78 -17.99 4.81 -7.94
CA GLN A 78 -17.77 4.67 -9.39
C GLN A 78 -17.08 3.34 -9.78
N TYR A 79 -16.46 2.64 -8.84
CA TYR A 79 -15.66 1.44 -9.07
C TYR A 79 -16.05 0.30 -8.13
N LYS A 80 -15.87 -0.92 -8.58
CA LYS A 80 -15.74 -2.07 -7.69
C LYS A 80 -14.38 -1.99 -7.01
N VAL A 81 -14.36 -1.85 -5.70
CA VAL A 81 -13.13 -1.67 -4.89
C VAL A 81 -12.80 -2.97 -4.20
N ILE A 82 -11.54 -3.39 -4.28
CA ILE A 82 -10.99 -4.55 -3.59
C ILE A 82 -9.75 -4.09 -2.83
N ALA A 83 -9.87 -3.90 -1.51
CA ALA A 83 -8.76 -3.55 -0.64
C ALA A 83 -8.22 -4.81 0.01
N ILE A 84 -6.99 -5.19 -0.33
CA ILE A 84 -6.39 -6.47 0.02
C ILE A 84 -5.51 -6.30 1.25
N ASP A 85 -5.68 -7.19 2.25
CA ASP A 85 -4.70 -7.38 3.30
C ASP A 85 -3.48 -8.12 2.73
N ILE A 86 -2.35 -7.43 2.60
CA ILE A 86 -1.12 -8.03 2.07
C ILE A 86 -0.63 -9.12 3.04
N ILE A 87 -0.30 -10.30 2.50
CA ILE A 87 0.23 -11.43 3.29
C ILE A 87 1.48 -11.00 4.07
N GLY A 88 1.61 -11.52 5.31
CA GLY A 88 2.72 -11.18 6.20
C GLY A 88 2.65 -9.80 6.84
N GLU A 89 1.60 -9.02 6.59
CA GLU A 89 1.36 -7.71 7.18
C GLU A 89 0.33 -7.75 8.35
N ALA A 90 0.00 -6.60 8.92
CA ALA A 90 -0.78 -6.48 10.16
C ALA A 90 -2.31 -6.58 9.92
N GLY A 91 -2.75 -7.46 9.03
CA GLY A 91 -4.13 -7.69 8.65
C GLY A 91 -4.62 -9.10 9.04
N LYS A 92 -5.62 -9.55 8.31
CA LYS A 92 -6.26 -10.87 8.50
C LYS A 92 -5.77 -11.93 7.52
N SER A 93 -4.94 -11.58 6.55
CA SER A 93 -4.31 -12.52 5.62
C SER A 93 -3.26 -13.39 6.32
N ALA A 94 -2.82 -14.44 5.64
CA ALA A 94 -1.78 -15.34 6.12
C ALA A 94 -0.51 -14.59 6.54
N GLU A 95 0.18 -15.10 7.56
CA GLU A 95 1.41 -14.50 8.10
C GLU A 95 2.66 -14.87 7.29
N THR A 96 2.45 -15.45 6.10
CA THR A 96 3.51 -15.79 5.14
C THR A 96 4.20 -14.54 4.62
N ARG A 97 5.53 -14.53 4.64
CA ARG A 97 6.37 -13.44 4.13
C ARG A 97 7.28 -13.95 3.01
N PRO A 98 6.81 -13.94 1.75
CA PRO A 98 7.69 -14.25 0.62
C PRO A 98 8.87 -13.28 0.57
N SER A 99 10.01 -13.71 -0.01
CA SER A 99 11.16 -12.81 -0.19
C SER A 99 10.84 -11.69 -1.19
N TYR A 100 11.42 -10.53 -0.97
CA TYR A 100 11.34 -9.44 -1.96
C TYR A 100 12.17 -9.74 -3.23
N GLU A 101 13.12 -10.68 -3.17
CA GLU A 101 13.98 -11.06 -4.31
C GLU A 101 13.28 -12.00 -5.30
N THR A 102 12.15 -12.63 -4.90
CA THR A 102 11.41 -13.57 -5.74
C THR A 102 10.22 -12.91 -6.44
N ILE A 103 9.60 -13.63 -7.36
CA ILE A 103 8.36 -13.24 -8.04
C ILE A 103 7.11 -13.54 -7.20
N ASP A 104 7.24 -14.23 -6.07
CA ASP A 104 6.14 -14.81 -5.28
C ASP A 104 5.02 -13.82 -4.96
N PHE A 105 5.35 -12.56 -4.69
CA PHE A 105 4.32 -11.55 -4.45
C PHE A 105 3.48 -11.23 -5.69
N ALA A 106 4.07 -11.31 -6.89
CA ALA A 106 3.33 -11.13 -8.13
C ALA A 106 2.47 -12.36 -8.42
N GLU A 107 2.99 -13.57 -8.19
CA GLU A 107 2.24 -14.83 -8.31
C GLU A 107 1.05 -14.83 -7.34
N TRP A 108 1.27 -14.45 -6.07
CA TRP A 108 0.19 -14.33 -5.10
C TRP A 108 -0.93 -13.40 -5.57
N LEU A 109 -0.59 -12.21 -6.10
CA LEU A 109 -1.59 -11.27 -6.59
C LEU A 109 -2.25 -11.80 -7.88
N LYS A 110 -1.50 -12.53 -8.72
CA LYS A 110 -2.03 -13.20 -9.91
C LYS A 110 -3.09 -14.25 -9.56
N GLU A 111 -2.84 -15.07 -8.54
CA GLU A 111 -3.83 -16.06 -8.05
C GLU A 111 -5.13 -15.38 -7.59
N ILE A 112 -5.04 -14.19 -6.97
CA ILE A 112 -6.22 -13.40 -6.58
C ILE A 112 -6.99 -12.95 -7.82
N PHE A 113 -6.29 -12.41 -8.84
CA PHE A 113 -6.92 -11.99 -10.09
C PHE A 113 -7.65 -13.16 -10.76
N ASP A 114 -7.00 -14.31 -10.85
CA ASP A 114 -7.58 -15.51 -11.47
C ASP A 114 -8.82 -16.01 -10.70
N SER A 115 -8.71 -16.09 -9.38
CA SER A 115 -9.80 -16.59 -8.55
C SER A 115 -11.02 -15.67 -8.53
N LEU A 116 -10.81 -14.36 -8.70
CA LEU A 116 -11.88 -13.37 -8.79
C LEU A 116 -12.33 -13.09 -10.23
N ASN A 117 -11.77 -13.80 -11.23
CA ASN A 117 -12.01 -13.60 -12.65
C ASN A 117 -11.76 -12.14 -13.09
N ILE A 118 -10.68 -11.54 -12.58
CA ILE A 118 -10.27 -10.16 -12.91
C ILE A 118 -9.34 -10.22 -14.13
N ASN A 119 -9.84 -9.80 -15.28
CA ASN A 119 -9.04 -9.74 -16.50
C ASN A 119 -8.11 -8.52 -16.52
N LYS A 120 -8.54 -7.41 -15.93
CA LYS A 120 -7.76 -6.17 -15.87
C LYS A 120 -8.29 -5.26 -14.75
N ALA A 121 -7.40 -4.54 -14.03
CA ALA A 121 -7.80 -3.62 -12.99
C ALA A 121 -6.89 -2.40 -12.90
N ASN A 122 -7.42 -1.30 -12.34
CA ASN A 122 -6.62 -0.20 -11.84
C ASN A 122 -6.00 -0.60 -10.51
N ILE A 123 -4.73 -0.30 -10.29
CA ILE A 123 -4.02 -0.64 -9.04
C ILE A 123 -3.52 0.62 -8.38
N VAL A 124 -3.87 0.81 -7.11
CA VAL A 124 -3.38 1.89 -6.25
C VAL A 124 -2.54 1.27 -5.14
N GLY A 125 -1.26 1.58 -5.11
CA GLY A 125 -0.34 1.04 -4.11
C GLY A 125 0.38 2.12 -3.32
N LEU A 126 0.34 2.02 -1.97
CA LEU A 126 1.04 2.91 -1.06
C LEU A 126 2.33 2.25 -0.58
N SER A 127 3.48 2.91 -0.74
CA SER A 127 4.78 2.49 -0.19
C SER A 127 5.13 1.03 -0.54
N GLN A 128 5.07 0.06 0.39
CA GLN A 128 5.22 -1.38 0.13
C GLN A 128 4.14 -1.89 -0.84
N GLY A 129 2.89 -1.43 -0.71
CA GLY A 129 1.85 -1.72 -1.69
C GLY A 129 2.19 -1.18 -3.08
N GLY A 130 2.88 -0.03 -3.16
CA GLY A 130 3.45 0.49 -4.41
C GLY A 130 4.56 -0.39 -4.97
N TRP A 131 5.43 -0.94 -4.12
CA TRP A 131 6.43 -1.94 -4.50
C TRP A 131 5.76 -3.20 -5.06
N LEU A 132 4.75 -3.71 -4.38
CA LEU A 132 3.98 -4.88 -4.83
C LEU A 132 3.28 -4.60 -6.17
N SER A 133 2.70 -3.41 -6.30
CA SER A 133 2.08 -2.97 -7.57
C SER A 133 3.08 -2.96 -8.73
N LEU A 134 4.30 -2.48 -8.48
CA LEU A 134 5.39 -2.51 -9.47
C LEU A 134 5.80 -3.95 -9.81
N ARG A 135 6.00 -4.81 -8.80
CA ARG A 135 6.35 -6.22 -9.01
C ARG A 135 5.30 -6.91 -9.87
N PHE A 136 4.01 -6.66 -9.60
CA PHE A 136 2.91 -7.22 -10.38
C PHE A 136 2.86 -6.62 -11.80
N ALA A 137 2.90 -5.30 -11.93
CA ALA A 137 2.77 -4.63 -13.22
C ALA A 137 3.96 -4.88 -14.16
N THR A 138 5.16 -5.10 -13.63
CA THR A 138 6.34 -5.50 -14.43
C THR A 138 6.33 -6.98 -14.81
N SER A 139 5.58 -7.82 -14.09
CA SER A 139 5.44 -9.26 -14.39
C SER A 139 4.24 -9.56 -15.29
N TYR A 140 3.14 -8.83 -15.11
CA TYR A 140 1.85 -9.02 -15.79
C TYR A 140 1.27 -7.68 -16.26
N PRO A 141 1.96 -6.95 -17.16
CA PRO A 141 1.53 -5.61 -17.56
C PRO A 141 0.15 -5.58 -18.22
N GLU A 142 -0.25 -6.67 -18.89
CA GLU A 142 -1.55 -6.82 -19.56
C GLU A 142 -2.74 -6.84 -18.57
N LEU A 143 -2.52 -7.18 -17.31
CA LEU A 143 -3.54 -7.24 -16.28
C LEU A 143 -3.76 -5.89 -15.56
N VAL A 144 -2.92 -4.89 -15.83
CA VAL A 144 -2.98 -3.58 -15.19
C VAL A 144 -3.51 -2.54 -16.16
N ASP A 145 -4.65 -1.94 -15.84
CA ASP A 145 -5.25 -0.89 -16.66
C ASP A 145 -4.56 0.46 -16.47
N ARG A 146 -4.46 0.89 -15.20
CA ARG A 146 -3.70 2.07 -14.77
C ARG A 146 -3.00 1.76 -13.47
N LEU A 147 -1.80 2.29 -13.33
CA LEU A 147 -0.98 2.11 -12.13
C LEU A 147 -0.84 3.41 -11.37
N ILE A 148 -1.29 3.45 -10.12
CA ILE A 148 -1.19 4.61 -9.23
C ILE A 148 -0.23 4.28 -8.10
N LEU A 149 0.89 4.98 -8.05
CA LEU A 149 1.98 4.79 -7.10
C LEU A 149 2.03 5.93 -6.09
N LEU A 150 1.70 5.63 -4.84
CA LEU A 150 1.75 6.57 -3.73
C LEU A 150 3.04 6.34 -2.94
N THR A 151 4.01 7.26 -3.04
CA THR A 151 5.33 7.16 -2.36
C THR A 151 5.95 5.75 -2.43
N PRO A 152 6.04 5.10 -3.62
CA PRO A 152 6.36 3.67 -3.74
C PRO A 152 7.75 3.34 -3.21
N ALA A 153 7.91 2.15 -2.68
CA ALA A 153 9.20 1.50 -2.51
C ALA A 153 9.68 0.89 -3.83
N GLY A 154 10.93 0.44 -3.89
CA GLY A 154 11.47 -0.28 -5.05
C GLY A 154 12.05 0.59 -6.17
N ILE A 155 11.79 1.89 -6.21
CA ILE A 155 12.35 2.78 -7.24
C ILE A 155 13.74 3.31 -6.85
N ILE A 156 13.89 3.75 -5.61
CA ILE A 156 15.15 4.20 -5.03
C ILE A 156 15.29 3.68 -3.60
N PRO A 157 16.49 3.52 -3.09
CA PRO A 157 16.68 3.06 -1.72
C PRO A 157 16.15 4.08 -0.69
N THR A 158 15.82 3.57 0.48
CA THR A 158 15.49 4.37 1.66
C THR A 158 16.67 5.26 2.05
N LYS A 159 16.39 6.53 2.41
CA LYS A 159 17.42 7.48 2.86
C LYS A 159 18.12 6.96 4.11
N THR A 160 19.45 6.89 4.09
CA THR A 160 20.27 6.47 5.24
C THR A 160 20.00 7.33 6.48
N THR A 161 19.75 8.63 6.29
CA THR A 161 19.39 9.55 7.36
C THR A 161 18.09 9.17 8.07
N PHE A 162 17.10 8.62 7.33
CA PHE A 162 15.88 8.12 7.93
C PHE A 162 16.14 6.84 8.73
N ILE A 163 16.94 5.90 8.17
CA ILE A 163 17.30 4.65 8.85
C ILE A 163 17.96 4.94 10.21
N ILE A 164 18.94 5.83 10.22
CA ILE A 164 19.63 6.24 11.47
C ILE A 164 18.62 6.82 12.48
N LYS A 165 17.76 7.74 12.05
CA LYS A 165 16.73 8.33 12.92
C LYS A 165 15.76 7.27 13.44
N ALA A 166 15.32 6.34 12.59
CA ALA A 166 14.40 5.27 12.99
C ALA A 166 15.03 4.37 14.06
N ILE A 167 16.31 4.01 13.91
CA ILE A 167 17.06 3.22 14.91
C ILE A 167 17.16 4.00 16.22
N LEU A 168 17.60 5.25 16.19
CA LEU A 168 17.74 6.08 17.41
C LEU A 168 16.40 6.26 18.13
N TYR A 169 15.33 6.52 17.38
CA TYR A 169 13.99 6.71 17.96
C TYR A 169 13.39 5.40 18.48
N SER A 170 13.75 4.24 17.90
CA SER A 170 13.29 2.95 18.42
C SER A 170 13.75 2.70 19.88
N LEU A 171 14.85 3.29 20.30
CA LEU A 171 15.38 3.21 21.66
C LEU A 171 14.61 4.07 22.66
N LEU A 172 13.81 5.04 22.20
CA LEU A 172 13.08 6.01 23.03
C LEU A 172 11.63 5.58 23.33
N GLY A 173 11.27 4.33 23.07
CA GLY A 173 9.94 3.78 23.36
C GLY A 173 8.80 4.64 22.75
N THR A 174 7.82 5.02 23.56
CA THR A 174 6.64 5.81 23.10
C THR A 174 7.01 7.17 22.52
N THR A 175 7.96 7.89 23.14
CA THR A 175 8.43 9.19 22.64
C THR A 175 9.05 9.05 21.24
N GLY A 176 9.80 7.97 21.03
CA GLY A 176 10.40 7.69 19.72
C GLY A 176 9.35 7.39 18.66
N ARG A 177 8.32 6.58 18.98
CA ARG A 177 7.20 6.32 18.05
C ARG A 177 6.47 7.61 17.64
N ILE A 178 6.17 8.49 18.59
CA ILE A 178 5.56 9.79 18.29
C ILE A 178 6.44 10.62 17.34
N ARG A 179 7.75 10.63 17.56
CA ARG A 179 8.70 11.36 16.69
C ARG A 179 8.75 10.76 15.29
N ILE A 180 8.79 9.43 15.14
CA ILE A 180 8.76 8.76 13.83
C ILE A 180 7.44 9.08 13.11
N ASN A 181 6.30 8.98 13.79
CA ASN A 181 5.00 9.27 13.20
C ASN A 181 4.94 10.70 12.65
N ARG A 182 5.42 11.69 13.42
CA ARG A 182 5.50 13.09 12.94
C ARG A 182 6.39 13.23 11.71
N LEU A 183 7.54 12.56 11.70
CA LEU A 183 8.46 12.61 10.56
C LEU A 183 7.84 12.06 9.28
N VAL A 184 7.16 10.92 9.35
CA VAL A 184 6.58 10.28 8.17
C VAL A 184 5.28 10.94 7.69
N LEU A 185 4.61 11.67 8.57
CA LEU A 185 3.42 12.45 8.21
C LEU A 185 3.78 13.79 7.54
N GLY A 186 4.93 14.37 7.84
CA GLY A 186 5.25 15.74 7.42
C GLY A 186 4.46 16.78 8.21
N SER A 187 4.14 17.92 7.59
CA SER A 187 3.38 19.02 8.21
C SER A 187 1.86 18.89 8.04
N GLN A 188 1.38 17.86 7.35
CA GLN A 188 -0.05 17.66 7.13
C GLN A 188 -0.82 17.46 8.46
N ARG A 189 -2.03 17.97 8.51
CA ARG A 189 -2.96 17.65 9.58
C ARG A 189 -3.68 16.34 9.26
N VAL A 190 -3.62 15.39 10.17
CA VAL A 190 -4.30 14.08 10.04
C VAL A 190 -5.26 13.86 11.19
N ASP A 191 -6.28 13.05 10.96
CA ASP A 191 -7.19 12.60 12.01
C ASP A 191 -6.43 11.81 13.08
N ASN A 192 -6.78 12.02 14.35
CA ASN A 192 -6.22 11.28 15.49
C ASN A 192 -6.40 9.76 15.34
N LYS A 193 -7.40 9.30 14.61
CA LYS A 193 -7.60 7.87 14.28
C LYS A 193 -6.41 7.29 13.52
N ILE A 194 -5.82 8.04 12.59
CA ILE A 194 -4.63 7.61 11.83
C ILE A 194 -3.44 7.44 12.79
N ILE A 195 -3.22 8.41 13.68
CA ILE A 195 -2.12 8.34 14.66
C ILE A 195 -2.32 7.16 15.61
N SER A 196 -3.55 6.95 16.10
CA SER A 196 -3.89 5.83 16.99
C SER A 196 -3.71 4.49 16.29
N PHE A 197 -4.10 4.37 15.01
CA PHE A 197 -3.88 3.18 14.20
C PHE A 197 -2.37 2.90 14.02
N MET A 198 -1.58 3.91 13.67
CA MET A 198 -0.12 3.76 13.54
C MET A 198 0.52 3.29 14.85
N ASP A 199 0.13 3.86 16.00
CA ASP A 199 0.66 3.45 17.31
C ASP A 199 0.22 2.03 17.70
N LEU A 200 -1.03 1.67 17.45
CA LEU A 200 -1.53 0.31 17.64
C LEU A 200 -0.68 -0.71 16.89
N ILE A 201 -0.45 -0.49 15.60
CA ILE A 201 0.33 -1.41 14.77
C ILE A 201 1.79 -1.46 15.24
N GLN A 202 2.45 -0.32 15.41
CA GLN A 202 3.85 -0.28 15.87
C GLN A 202 4.06 -0.93 17.23
N THR A 203 3.05 -0.87 18.11
CA THR A 203 3.13 -1.49 19.44
C THR A 203 2.97 -3.00 19.40
N ASN A 204 2.18 -3.55 18.48
CA ASN A 204 1.72 -4.93 18.51
C ASN A 204 2.24 -5.82 17.36
N PHE A 205 2.80 -5.22 16.31
CA PHE A 205 3.27 -5.91 15.11
C PHE A 205 4.81 -5.90 15.01
N LYS A 206 5.39 -6.94 14.40
CA LYS A 206 6.81 -7.05 14.08
C LYS A 206 7.01 -6.59 12.64
N ALA A 207 7.41 -5.33 12.47
CA ALA A 207 7.71 -4.79 11.14
C ALA A 207 8.75 -5.68 10.42
N ARG A 208 8.60 -5.80 9.10
CA ARG A 208 9.57 -6.46 8.25
C ARG A 208 10.84 -5.59 8.15
N ILE A 209 11.99 -6.19 8.36
CA ILE A 209 13.30 -5.51 8.30
C ILE A 209 14.12 -5.90 7.07
N GLU A 210 13.60 -6.81 6.23
CA GLU A 210 14.24 -7.20 4.98
C GLU A 210 14.35 -6.00 4.05
N LYS A 211 15.50 -5.89 3.37
CA LYS A 211 15.73 -4.84 2.38
C LYS A 211 14.82 -5.06 1.18
N GLU A 212 14.10 -4.04 0.79
CA GLU A 212 13.23 -4.07 -0.40
C GLU A 212 14.07 -4.18 -1.67
N TYR A 213 13.63 -5.01 -2.61
CA TYR A 213 14.19 -5.10 -3.95
C TYR A 213 14.06 -3.76 -4.67
N ILE A 214 15.11 -3.33 -5.36
CA ILE A 214 15.10 -2.14 -6.21
C ILE A 214 15.03 -2.58 -7.67
N PHE A 215 13.95 -2.22 -8.35
CA PHE A 215 13.73 -2.55 -9.75
C PHE A 215 14.81 -1.94 -10.64
N SER A 216 15.30 -2.69 -11.62
CA SER A 216 16.15 -2.18 -12.69
C SER A 216 15.37 -1.28 -13.65
N ASP A 217 16.08 -0.51 -14.49
CA ASP A 217 15.45 0.31 -15.51
C ASP A 217 14.77 -0.57 -16.58
N ASP A 218 15.36 -1.73 -16.89
CA ASP A 218 14.77 -2.72 -17.81
C ASP A 218 13.46 -3.31 -17.28
N GLU A 219 13.35 -3.58 -15.98
CA GLU A 219 12.09 -4.01 -15.39
C GLU A 219 11.05 -2.89 -15.43
N LEU A 220 11.43 -1.66 -15.05
CA LEU A 220 10.52 -0.51 -15.06
C LEU A 220 10.06 -0.14 -16.48
N SER A 221 10.84 -0.41 -17.52
CA SER A 221 10.45 -0.18 -18.92
C SER A 221 9.29 -1.07 -19.38
N ARG A 222 8.98 -2.15 -18.65
CA ARG A 222 7.82 -3.00 -18.90
C ARG A 222 6.49 -2.39 -18.44
N LEU A 223 6.52 -1.23 -17.80
CA LEU A 223 5.31 -0.49 -17.42
C LEU A 223 4.70 0.18 -18.67
N THR A 224 3.90 -0.58 -19.43
CA THR A 224 3.27 -0.15 -20.68
C THR A 224 1.92 0.53 -20.47
N MET A 225 1.35 0.44 -19.26
CA MET A 225 0.12 1.11 -18.88
C MET A 225 0.39 2.56 -18.46
N PRO A 226 -0.64 3.45 -18.45
CA PRO A 226 -0.53 4.76 -17.85
C PRO A 226 -0.14 4.68 -16.36
N VAL A 227 0.85 5.47 -15.92
CA VAL A 227 1.33 5.51 -14.54
C VAL A 227 1.15 6.90 -13.95
N LEU A 228 0.48 6.96 -12.80
CA LEU A 228 0.42 8.17 -11.96
C LEU A 228 1.29 7.96 -10.73
N PHE A 229 2.28 8.82 -10.55
CA PHE A 229 3.05 8.88 -9.32
C PHE A 229 2.62 10.09 -8.48
N ILE A 230 2.31 9.83 -7.20
CA ILE A 230 2.03 10.89 -6.21
C ILE A 230 3.04 10.75 -5.07
N GLY A 231 3.75 11.84 -4.78
CA GLY A 231 4.73 11.89 -3.70
C GLY A 231 4.55 13.11 -2.81
N GLY A 232 4.82 12.96 -1.52
CA GLY A 232 4.89 14.08 -0.60
C GLY A 232 6.21 14.85 -0.75
N GLU A 233 6.15 16.18 -0.74
CA GLU A 233 7.36 17.02 -0.83
C GLU A 233 8.28 16.81 0.36
N GLN A 234 7.69 16.54 1.54
CA GLN A 234 8.40 16.33 2.81
C GLN A 234 8.70 14.85 3.09
N ASP A 235 8.67 13.95 2.08
CA ASP A 235 8.99 12.55 2.29
C ASP A 235 10.42 12.38 2.81
N VAL A 236 10.52 11.95 4.08
CA VAL A 236 11.80 11.70 4.76
C VAL A 236 12.35 10.32 4.49
N ILE A 237 11.52 9.37 4.04
CA ILE A 237 11.92 7.98 3.75
C ILE A 237 12.62 7.91 2.40
N ARG A 238 12.00 8.50 1.35
CA ARG A 238 12.54 8.51 -0.01
C ARG A 238 12.44 9.92 -0.61
N SER A 239 13.26 10.19 -1.62
CA SER A 239 13.20 11.48 -2.31
C SER A 239 12.15 11.42 -3.42
N THR A 240 11.05 12.11 -3.24
CA THR A 240 9.99 12.28 -4.24
C THR A 240 10.55 12.74 -5.59
N GLN A 241 11.46 13.73 -5.59
CA GLN A 241 12.06 14.26 -6.82
C GLN A 241 12.94 13.23 -7.55
N LYS A 242 13.70 12.38 -6.80
CA LYS A 242 14.53 11.34 -7.43
C LYS A 242 13.66 10.22 -8.00
N ILE A 243 12.58 9.81 -7.31
CA ILE A 243 11.61 8.83 -7.83
C ILE A 243 11.00 9.37 -9.12
N ALA A 244 10.46 10.58 -9.08
CA ALA A 244 9.82 11.22 -10.22
C ALA A 244 10.74 11.28 -11.43
N ARG A 245 11.98 11.77 -11.25
CA ARG A 245 12.97 11.87 -12.33
C ARG A 245 13.29 10.49 -12.93
N ARG A 246 13.46 9.47 -12.09
CA ARG A 246 13.78 8.14 -12.59
C ARG A 246 12.63 7.57 -13.40
N LEU A 247 11.39 7.63 -12.90
CA LEU A 247 10.21 7.14 -13.61
C LEU A 247 9.93 7.92 -14.90
N GLN A 248 10.08 9.24 -14.89
CA GLN A 248 9.89 10.10 -16.06
C GLN A 248 10.82 9.76 -17.21
N ASN A 249 12.02 9.28 -16.92
CA ASN A 249 12.99 8.90 -17.95
C ASN A 249 12.72 7.50 -18.55
N ILE A 250 11.89 6.68 -17.91
CA ILE A 250 11.70 5.27 -18.28
C ILE A 250 10.27 4.99 -18.76
N VAL A 251 9.26 5.56 -18.07
CA VAL A 251 7.85 5.24 -18.31
C VAL A 251 7.28 6.23 -19.34
N THR A 252 6.72 5.69 -20.43
CA THR A 252 6.26 6.50 -21.58
C THR A 252 5.02 7.33 -21.23
N ASP A 253 3.97 6.74 -20.64
CA ASP A 253 2.76 7.45 -20.19
C ASP A 253 2.83 7.69 -18.69
N PHE A 254 3.49 8.78 -18.31
CA PHE A 254 3.81 9.11 -16.94
C PHE A 254 3.22 10.46 -16.52
N THR A 255 2.47 10.44 -15.43
CA THR A 255 1.93 11.65 -14.78
C THR A 255 2.50 11.75 -13.36
N ILE A 256 2.88 12.97 -12.95
CA ILE A 256 3.40 13.24 -11.60
C ILE A 256 2.55 14.27 -10.87
N ILE A 257 2.32 14.04 -9.57
CA ILE A 257 1.77 15.02 -8.63
C ILE A 257 2.65 15.03 -7.38
N VAL A 258 3.16 16.20 -7.02
CA VAL A 258 3.88 16.41 -5.75
C VAL A 258 2.97 17.21 -4.82
N ILE A 259 2.77 16.71 -3.61
CA ILE A 259 1.89 17.35 -2.63
C ILE A 259 2.75 18.11 -1.61
N PRO A 260 2.63 19.42 -1.54
CA PRO A 260 3.24 20.22 -0.48
C PRO A 260 2.79 19.75 0.91
N GLU A 261 3.62 19.95 1.93
CA GLU A 261 3.35 19.65 3.35
C GLU A 261 3.12 18.17 3.70
N MET A 262 2.91 17.27 2.72
CA MET A 262 2.80 15.83 2.97
C MET A 262 4.17 15.16 3.06
N GLY A 263 4.27 14.22 4.00
CA GLY A 263 5.42 13.33 4.15
C GLY A 263 5.27 12.04 3.32
N HIS A 264 5.69 10.93 3.91
CA HIS A 264 5.58 9.59 3.29
C HIS A 264 4.17 9.01 3.35
N VAL A 265 3.43 9.29 4.41
CA VAL A 265 2.03 8.85 4.57
C VAL A 265 1.14 9.88 3.90
N LEU A 266 0.46 9.45 2.85
CA LEU A 266 -0.44 10.30 2.06
C LEU A 266 -1.90 9.97 2.38
N THR A 267 -2.74 10.99 2.53
CA THR A 267 -4.18 10.84 2.84
C THR A 267 -5.04 11.76 1.98
N GLY A 268 -6.31 11.37 1.74
CA GLY A 268 -7.28 12.24 1.05
C GLY A 268 -6.95 12.51 -0.42
N LEU A 269 -6.34 11.55 -1.12
CA LEU A 269 -5.85 11.74 -2.48
C LEU A 269 -6.86 11.38 -3.58
N VAL A 270 -7.96 10.73 -3.27
CA VAL A 270 -8.92 10.23 -4.25
C VAL A 270 -9.38 11.33 -5.23
N PRO A 271 -9.69 12.59 -4.80
CA PRO A 271 -10.05 13.65 -5.74
C PRO A 271 -8.96 14.01 -6.75
N ARG A 272 -7.68 13.77 -6.42
CA ARG A 272 -6.53 13.98 -7.32
C ARG A 272 -6.29 12.80 -8.25
N ILE A 273 -6.75 11.61 -7.87
CA ILE A 273 -6.59 10.36 -8.63
C ILE A 273 -7.72 10.17 -9.63
N PHE A 274 -8.96 10.56 -9.31
CA PHE A 274 -10.11 10.42 -10.22
C PHE A 274 -9.89 11.02 -11.62
N PRO A 275 -9.32 12.22 -11.79
CA PRO A 275 -9.07 12.74 -13.14
C PRO A 275 -8.16 11.85 -13.98
N PHE A 276 -7.24 11.12 -13.35
CA PHE A 276 -6.37 10.17 -14.02
C PHE A 276 -7.10 8.86 -14.35
N LEU A 277 -7.91 8.34 -13.43
CA LEU A 277 -8.71 7.13 -13.64
C LEU A 277 -9.77 7.32 -14.74
N ASN A 278 -10.37 8.51 -14.81
CA ASN A 278 -11.47 8.82 -15.74
C ASN A 278 -10.99 9.34 -17.11
N LYS A 279 -9.67 9.42 -17.38
CA LYS A 279 -9.18 9.76 -18.71
C LYS A 279 -9.66 8.70 -19.72
N THR A 280 -10.29 9.16 -20.81
CA THR A 280 -10.65 8.30 -21.94
C THR A 280 -9.38 7.61 -22.49
N LYS A 281 -9.47 6.33 -22.76
CA LYS A 281 -8.42 5.59 -23.47
C LYS A 281 -8.43 6.09 -24.93
N HIS A 282 -7.35 6.68 -25.37
CA HIS A 282 -7.14 7.04 -26.77
C HIS A 282 -6.55 5.87 -27.53
#